data_1089c90bb2804b8b28b07d7f51869158
#
_entry.id   1089c90bb2804b8b28b07d7f51869158
#
_cell.length_a   1.000
_cell.length_b   1.000
_cell.length_c   1.000
_cell.angle_alpha   90.00
_cell.angle_beta   90.00
_cell.angle_gamma   90.00
#
_symmetry.space_group_name_H-M   'P 1'
#
loop_
_entity.id
_entity.type
_entity.pdbx_description
1 polymer ?
#
loop_
_entity_poly.entity_id
_entity_poly.type
_entity_poly.pdbx_seq_one_letter_code
_entity_poly.pdbx_strand_id
1 'polypeptide(L)'
;IWHRGAVDADGKSGDGAGIQIEIATDFFKEKIISSGQTPDETKRICVGMVFLPRTDYAGQEKCREIIESVLLEENYHIYGWRQVPFNSKVLGKTAEQSRPEIAQVMFKKNENLKTNDLERDLFETRKKIEKLARENQLKNFYICSFSSRSIVYKGMFLAEMLAEFYPDLNDQKLTSRFAIFHQRYSTNTFPSWDLAQPFRTLAHNG
;
A
#
# COMPACT_ATOMS: atom_id res chain seq x y z
N ILE A 1 25.31 -3.42 -1.76
CA ILE A 1 24.14 -2.54 -1.52
C ILE A 1 23.86 -2.43 -0.02
N TRP A 2 24.12 -3.46 0.78
CA TRP A 2 23.91 -3.54 2.24
C TRP A 2 24.45 -2.36 3.05
N HIS A 3 25.54 -1.76 2.64
CA HIS A 3 26.23 -0.63 3.30
C HIS A 3 25.57 0.73 3.06
N ARG A 4 24.42 0.80 2.41
CA ARG A 4 23.73 2.06 2.07
C ARG A 4 22.46 2.33 2.87
N GLY A 5 22.04 1.41 3.74
CA GLY A 5 20.94 1.63 4.67
C GLY A 5 21.44 2.41 5.89
N ALA A 6 20.73 3.44 6.31
CA ALA A 6 20.96 4.06 7.60
C ALA A 6 20.15 3.34 8.68
N VAL A 7 20.73 3.19 9.85
CA VAL A 7 20.14 2.52 11.01
C VAL A 7 20.04 3.55 12.13
N ASP A 8 18.86 3.67 12.72
CA ASP A 8 18.64 4.55 13.88
C ASP A 8 19.41 4.04 15.11
N ALA A 9 19.50 4.86 16.13
CA ALA A 9 20.20 4.58 17.39
C ALA A 9 19.66 3.30 18.10
N ASP A 10 18.44 2.85 17.79
CA ASP A 10 17.87 1.60 18.32
C ASP A 10 18.39 0.33 17.64
N GLY A 11 19.22 0.47 16.60
CA GLY A 11 19.81 -0.64 15.86
C GLY A 11 18.85 -1.45 14.97
N LYS A 12 17.58 -1.06 14.89
CA LYS A 12 16.52 -1.79 14.16
C LYS A 12 15.65 -0.91 13.27
N SER A 13 15.38 0.33 13.71
CA SER A 13 14.65 1.28 12.84
C SER A 13 15.54 1.67 11.68
N GLY A 14 15.01 1.54 10.48
CA GLY A 14 15.67 1.98 9.26
C GLY A 14 15.01 3.23 8.72
N ASP A 15 15.72 3.91 7.82
CA ASP A 15 15.20 5.10 7.14
C ASP A 15 14.08 4.79 6.15
N GLY A 16 13.82 3.54 5.91
CA GLY A 16 12.76 3.04 5.07
C GLY A 16 13.26 2.11 3.97
N ALA A 17 12.48 1.07 3.76
CA ALA A 17 12.66 0.13 2.66
C ALA A 17 11.30 -0.26 2.09
N GLY A 18 11.32 -0.79 0.87
CA GLY A 18 10.11 -1.28 0.26
C GLY A 18 10.34 -1.89 -1.11
N ILE A 19 9.27 -2.49 -1.60
CA ILE A 19 9.22 -3.15 -2.89
C ILE A 19 7.90 -2.84 -3.61
N GLN A 20 7.97 -2.62 -4.90
CA GLN A 20 6.83 -2.59 -5.80
C GLN A 20 6.90 -3.84 -6.69
N ILE A 21 5.81 -4.59 -6.68
CA ILE A 21 5.65 -5.83 -7.43
C ILE A 21 4.33 -5.83 -8.21
N GLU A 22 4.14 -6.78 -9.12
CA GLU A 22 2.85 -6.97 -9.77
C GLU A 22 1.77 -7.40 -8.78
N ILE A 23 0.51 -7.07 -9.11
CA ILE A 23 -0.63 -7.65 -8.42
C ILE A 23 -0.74 -9.12 -8.84
N ALA A 24 -0.40 -10.00 -7.93
CA ALA A 24 -0.51 -11.45 -8.12
C ALA A 24 -1.99 -11.86 -8.09
N THR A 25 -2.57 -12.11 -9.25
CA THR A 25 -4.00 -12.38 -9.41
C THR A 25 -4.47 -13.54 -8.56
N ASP A 26 -3.75 -14.65 -8.52
CA ASP A 26 -4.14 -15.85 -7.77
C ASP A 26 -4.10 -15.62 -6.26
N PHE A 27 -3.11 -14.86 -5.78
CA PHE A 27 -3.05 -14.45 -4.38
C PHE A 27 -4.27 -13.61 -3.98
N PHE A 28 -4.61 -12.57 -4.75
CA PHE A 28 -5.72 -11.70 -4.40
C PHE A 28 -7.09 -12.35 -4.62
N LYS A 29 -7.24 -13.24 -5.60
CA LYS A 29 -8.46 -14.08 -5.73
C LYS A 29 -8.73 -14.88 -4.46
N GLU A 30 -7.70 -15.52 -3.92
CA GLU A 30 -7.83 -16.27 -2.66
C GLU A 30 -8.25 -15.36 -1.49
N LYS A 31 -7.66 -14.16 -1.38
CA LYS A 31 -8.05 -13.20 -0.32
C LYS A 31 -9.50 -12.71 -0.49
N ILE A 32 -9.96 -12.50 -1.72
CA ILE A 32 -11.36 -12.17 -2.01
C ILE A 32 -12.29 -13.33 -1.62
N ILE A 33 -11.96 -14.56 -2.01
CA ILE A 33 -12.75 -15.75 -1.63
C ILE A 33 -12.78 -15.91 -0.10
N SER A 34 -11.66 -15.71 0.56
CA SER A 34 -11.57 -15.80 2.04
C SER A 34 -12.41 -14.73 2.76
N SER A 35 -12.74 -13.62 2.10
CA SER A 35 -13.67 -12.61 2.61
C SER A 35 -15.15 -12.92 2.33
N GLY A 36 -15.46 -14.08 1.75
CA GLY A 36 -16.81 -14.49 1.41
C GLY A 36 -17.34 -13.92 0.09
N GLN A 37 -16.48 -13.33 -0.74
CA GLN A 37 -16.82 -12.76 -2.03
C GLN A 37 -16.38 -13.67 -3.19
N THR A 38 -16.97 -13.50 -4.35
CA THR A 38 -16.59 -14.22 -5.57
C THR A 38 -15.86 -13.28 -6.52
N PRO A 39 -14.59 -13.54 -6.87
CA PRO A 39 -13.87 -12.72 -7.82
C PRO A 39 -14.47 -12.87 -9.22
N ASP A 40 -14.57 -11.77 -9.96
CA ASP A 40 -15.01 -11.76 -11.35
C ASP A 40 -13.83 -12.11 -12.27
N GLU A 41 -13.88 -13.28 -12.87
CA GLU A 41 -12.82 -13.82 -13.74
C GLU A 41 -12.62 -12.99 -15.02
N THR A 42 -13.59 -12.17 -15.42
CA THR A 42 -13.53 -11.33 -16.62
C THR A 42 -12.92 -9.96 -16.38
N LYS A 43 -12.68 -9.61 -15.12
CA LYS A 43 -12.22 -8.27 -14.70
C LYS A 43 -10.86 -8.33 -14.02
N ARG A 44 -10.11 -7.24 -14.16
CA ARG A 44 -8.87 -7.07 -13.38
C ARG A 44 -9.20 -6.77 -11.93
N ILE A 45 -8.50 -7.42 -11.04
CA ILE A 45 -8.49 -7.06 -9.62
C ILE A 45 -7.66 -5.78 -9.46
N CYS A 46 -8.25 -4.78 -8.84
CA CYS A 46 -7.58 -3.57 -8.41
C CYS A 46 -7.31 -3.65 -6.90
N VAL A 47 -6.17 -3.15 -6.47
CA VAL A 47 -5.79 -3.15 -5.06
C VAL A 47 -5.28 -1.78 -4.62
N GLY A 48 -5.89 -1.24 -3.58
CA GLY A 48 -5.35 -0.11 -2.84
C GLY A 48 -4.58 -0.58 -1.61
N MET A 49 -3.29 -0.26 -1.48
CA MET A 49 -2.51 -0.41 -0.26
C MET A 49 -2.54 0.91 0.49
N VAL A 50 -3.06 0.91 1.71
CA VAL A 50 -3.41 2.12 2.45
C VAL A 50 -2.81 2.10 3.85
N PHE A 51 -2.20 3.21 4.23
CA PHE A 51 -1.85 3.51 5.62
C PHE A 51 -2.95 4.35 6.24
N LEU A 52 -3.48 3.89 7.36
CA LEU A 52 -4.57 4.52 8.11
C LEU A 52 -4.08 4.98 9.49
N PRO A 53 -4.74 5.95 10.13
CA PRO A 53 -4.45 6.31 11.51
C PRO A 53 -4.51 5.09 12.43
N ARG A 54 -3.48 4.86 13.25
CA ARG A 54 -3.42 3.65 14.09
C ARG A 54 -4.33 3.70 15.30
N THR A 55 -4.39 4.84 15.99
CA THR A 55 -5.08 5.01 17.27
C THR A 55 -6.34 5.85 17.19
N ASP A 56 -6.55 6.53 16.08
CA ASP A 56 -7.76 7.29 15.79
C ASP A 56 -8.74 6.42 15.02
N TYR A 57 -9.57 5.64 15.72
CA TYR A 57 -10.54 4.74 15.11
C TYR A 57 -11.62 5.49 14.30
N ALA A 58 -12.05 6.65 14.77
CA ALA A 58 -13.00 7.48 14.01
C ALA A 58 -12.38 7.98 12.69
N GLY A 59 -11.12 8.39 12.75
CA GLY A 59 -10.36 8.76 11.55
C GLY A 59 -10.15 7.58 10.61
N GLN A 60 -9.91 6.36 11.12
CA GLN A 60 -9.83 5.16 10.28
C GLN A 60 -11.13 4.92 9.52
N GLU A 61 -12.26 4.90 10.22
CA GLU A 61 -13.57 4.69 9.60
C GLU A 61 -13.86 5.78 8.57
N LYS A 62 -13.57 7.04 8.89
CA LYS A 62 -13.74 8.14 7.93
C LYS A 62 -12.88 7.99 6.68
N CYS A 63 -11.65 7.49 6.81
CA CYS A 63 -10.80 7.17 5.66
C CYS A 63 -11.42 6.07 4.79
N ARG A 64 -11.97 5.01 5.41
CA ARG A 64 -12.65 3.91 4.70
C ARG A 64 -13.90 4.41 3.98
N GLU A 65 -14.76 5.18 4.67
CA GLU A 65 -15.95 5.79 4.08
C GLU A 65 -15.63 6.63 2.84
N ILE A 66 -14.60 7.47 2.90
CA ILE A 66 -14.20 8.30 1.76
C ILE A 66 -13.75 7.43 0.59
N ILE A 67 -12.92 6.40 0.85
CA ILE A 67 -12.45 5.50 -0.20
C ILE A 67 -13.64 4.77 -0.83
N GLU A 68 -14.52 4.20 -0.02
CA GLU A 68 -15.68 3.45 -0.48
C GLU A 68 -16.66 4.32 -1.25
N SER A 69 -16.99 5.50 -0.74
CA SER A 69 -17.88 6.44 -1.42
C SER A 69 -17.36 6.82 -2.79
N VAL A 70 -16.07 7.19 -2.89
CA VAL A 70 -15.47 7.56 -4.18
C VAL A 70 -15.40 6.36 -5.13
N LEU A 71 -15.07 5.16 -4.65
CA LEU A 71 -15.07 3.96 -5.49
C LEU A 71 -16.48 3.67 -6.05
N LEU A 72 -17.52 3.79 -5.23
CA LEU A 72 -18.90 3.58 -5.67
C LEU A 72 -19.35 4.66 -6.67
N GLU A 73 -19.04 5.93 -6.41
CA GLU A 73 -19.33 7.05 -7.33
C GLU A 73 -18.65 6.87 -8.70
N GLU A 74 -17.42 6.35 -8.70
CA GLU A 74 -16.64 6.07 -9.91
C GLU A 74 -16.95 4.68 -10.51
N ASN A 75 -18.10 4.09 -10.16
CA ASN A 75 -18.59 2.80 -10.71
C ASN A 75 -17.62 1.63 -10.52
N TYR A 76 -16.99 1.54 -9.34
CA TYR A 76 -16.26 0.35 -8.92
C TYR A 76 -17.11 -0.55 -8.03
N HIS A 77 -16.89 -1.85 -8.11
CA HIS A 77 -17.40 -2.83 -7.16
C HIS A 77 -16.32 -3.17 -6.14
N ILE A 78 -16.64 -3.06 -4.86
CA ILE A 78 -15.72 -3.32 -3.75
C ILE A 78 -15.91 -4.76 -3.28
N TYR A 79 -14.85 -5.57 -3.34
CA TYR A 79 -14.85 -6.92 -2.77
C TYR A 79 -14.67 -6.89 -1.24
N GLY A 80 -14.01 -5.88 -0.71
CA GLY A 80 -13.83 -5.72 0.72
C GLY A 80 -12.45 -5.23 1.13
N TRP A 81 -12.27 -5.14 2.43
CA TRP A 81 -11.03 -4.76 3.08
C TRP A 81 -10.30 -5.98 3.64
N ARG A 82 -9.00 -5.88 3.64
CA ARG A 82 -8.11 -6.84 4.26
C ARG A 82 -7.11 -6.09 5.14
N GLN A 83 -7.02 -6.47 6.40
CA GLN A 83 -5.88 -6.07 7.21
C GLN A 83 -4.63 -6.82 6.74
N VAL A 84 -3.58 -6.08 6.42
CA VAL A 84 -2.32 -6.70 5.97
C VAL A 84 -1.62 -7.33 7.16
N PRO A 85 -1.30 -8.63 7.13
CA PRO A 85 -0.55 -9.25 8.22
C PRO A 85 0.87 -8.68 8.28
N PHE A 86 1.34 -8.40 9.49
CA PHE A 86 2.70 -7.91 9.72
C PHE A 86 3.26 -8.48 11.03
N ASN A 87 4.58 -8.52 11.11
CA ASN A 87 5.32 -8.90 12.31
C ASN A 87 6.00 -7.67 12.93
N SER A 88 5.36 -7.08 13.94
CA SER A 88 5.89 -5.88 14.61
C SER A 88 7.17 -6.14 15.43
N LYS A 89 7.50 -7.39 15.74
CA LYS A 89 8.68 -7.75 16.54
C LYS A 89 10.00 -7.38 15.86
N VAL A 90 9.99 -7.24 14.54
CA VAL A 90 11.18 -6.86 13.76
C VAL A 90 11.43 -5.35 13.77
N LEU A 91 10.43 -4.56 14.17
CA LEU A 91 10.55 -3.11 14.19
C LEU A 91 11.39 -2.61 15.37
N GLY A 92 12.12 -1.55 15.11
CA GLY A 92 12.69 -0.72 16.17
C GLY A 92 11.62 0.14 16.85
N LYS A 93 11.95 0.67 18.02
CA LYS A 93 11.03 1.43 18.87
C LYS A 93 10.42 2.64 18.15
N THR A 94 11.23 3.40 17.44
CA THR A 94 10.81 4.59 16.69
C THR A 94 9.83 4.23 15.58
N ALA A 95 10.14 3.19 14.81
CA ALA A 95 9.30 2.71 13.73
C ALA A 95 7.95 2.17 14.24
N GLU A 96 7.96 1.41 15.35
CA GLU A 96 6.72 0.88 15.93
C GLU A 96 5.83 1.97 16.53
N GLN A 97 6.38 2.99 17.16
CA GLN A 97 5.60 4.11 17.72
C GLN A 97 4.83 4.89 16.66
N SER A 98 5.42 5.04 15.47
CA SER A 98 4.82 5.79 14.35
C SER A 98 4.12 4.89 13.32
N ARG A 99 4.07 3.58 13.55
CA ARG A 99 3.48 2.61 12.61
C ARG A 99 2.00 2.91 12.35
N PRO A 100 1.59 3.02 11.08
CA PRO A 100 0.18 3.13 10.72
C PRO A 100 -0.54 1.78 10.88
N GLU A 101 -1.85 1.81 10.83
CA GLU A 101 -2.65 0.65 10.48
C GLU A 101 -2.50 0.41 8.98
N ILE A 102 -2.24 -0.85 8.58
CA ILE A 102 -1.94 -1.20 7.19
C ILE A 102 -3.08 -2.05 6.64
N ALA A 103 -3.77 -1.52 5.64
CA ALA A 103 -4.92 -2.17 5.06
C ALA A 103 -4.85 -2.23 3.53
N GLN A 104 -5.55 -3.19 2.96
CA GLN A 104 -5.78 -3.30 1.53
C GLN A 104 -7.27 -3.25 1.26
N VAL A 105 -7.68 -2.45 0.26
CA VAL A 105 -9.00 -2.50 -0.34
C VAL A 105 -8.88 -3.24 -1.67
N MET A 106 -9.73 -4.25 -1.89
CA MET A 106 -9.78 -5.04 -3.11
C MET A 106 -11.08 -4.71 -3.85
N PHE A 107 -10.97 -4.39 -5.12
CA PHE A 107 -12.10 -3.92 -5.92
C PHE A 107 -11.90 -4.19 -7.42
N LYS A 108 -12.92 -3.94 -8.24
CA LYS A 108 -12.87 -4.02 -9.70
C LYS A 108 -13.64 -2.87 -10.33
N LYS A 109 -13.29 -2.48 -11.54
CA LYS A 109 -14.14 -1.61 -12.38
C LYS A 109 -15.29 -2.42 -12.96
N ASN A 110 -16.52 -1.89 -12.89
CA ASN A 110 -17.68 -2.56 -13.49
C ASN A 110 -17.64 -2.53 -15.02
N GLU A 111 -17.06 -1.48 -15.59
CA GLU A 111 -16.88 -1.34 -17.03
C GLU A 111 -15.64 -2.08 -17.55
N ASN A 112 -15.65 -2.38 -18.85
CA ASN A 112 -14.49 -2.96 -19.53
C ASN A 112 -13.61 -1.85 -20.10
N LEU A 113 -12.60 -1.45 -19.34
CA LEU A 113 -11.59 -0.51 -19.79
C LEU A 113 -10.32 -1.24 -20.26
N LYS A 114 -9.64 -0.65 -21.25
CA LYS A 114 -8.26 -1.06 -21.56
C LYS A 114 -7.35 -0.76 -20.37
N THR A 115 -6.29 -1.52 -20.22
CA THR A 115 -5.41 -1.41 -19.04
C THR A 115 -4.90 -0.01 -18.77
N ASN A 116 -4.47 0.72 -19.81
CA ASN A 116 -3.95 2.08 -19.63
C ASN A 116 -5.05 3.09 -19.26
N ASP A 117 -6.27 2.89 -19.77
CA ASP A 117 -7.42 3.73 -19.44
C ASP A 117 -7.87 3.46 -18.00
N LEU A 118 -7.84 2.19 -17.56
CA LEU A 118 -8.11 1.82 -16.18
C LEU A 118 -7.07 2.42 -15.20
N GLU A 119 -5.79 2.39 -15.54
CA GLU A 119 -4.75 2.99 -14.67
C GLU A 119 -4.89 4.52 -14.57
N ARG A 120 -5.30 5.19 -15.64
CA ARG A 120 -5.61 6.63 -15.60
C ARG A 120 -6.83 6.91 -14.72
N ASP A 121 -7.90 6.17 -14.89
CA ASP A 121 -9.12 6.26 -14.08
C ASP A 121 -8.82 6.02 -12.59
N LEU A 122 -8.00 5.01 -12.27
CA LEU A 122 -7.52 4.73 -10.92
C LEU A 122 -6.66 5.87 -10.35
N PHE A 123 -5.85 6.52 -11.18
CA PHE A 123 -5.08 7.69 -10.78
C PHE A 123 -5.99 8.86 -10.41
N GLU A 124 -7.00 9.16 -11.23
CA GLU A 124 -7.98 10.24 -11.00
C GLU A 124 -8.81 9.95 -9.75
N THR A 125 -9.33 8.73 -9.62
CA THR A 125 -10.07 8.24 -8.45
C THR A 125 -9.25 8.41 -7.17
N ARG A 126 -7.99 7.99 -7.18
CA ARG A 126 -7.08 8.17 -6.03
C ARG A 126 -6.87 9.64 -5.70
N LYS A 127 -6.71 10.53 -6.70
CA LYS A 127 -6.56 11.97 -6.48
C LYS A 127 -7.80 12.59 -5.84
N LYS A 128 -8.98 12.12 -6.21
CA LYS A 128 -10.26 12.52 -5.59
C LYS A 128 -10.29 12.10 -4.12
N ILE A 129 -9.92 10.85 -3.81
CA ILE A 129 -9.82 10.35 -2.43
C ILE A 129 -8.83 11.21 -1.61
N GLU A 130 -7.60 11.41 -2.12
CA GLU A 130 -6.57 12.21 -1.44
C GLU A 130 -7.02 13.67 -1.20
N LYS A 131 -7.80 14.25 -2.12
CA LYS A 131 -8.37 15.59 -1.96
C LYS A 131 -9.40 15.62 -0.84
N LEU A 132 -10.37 14.70 -0.84
CA LEU A 132 -11.41 14.61 0.18
C LEU A 132 -10.81 14.34 1.57
N ALA A 133 -9.79 13.49 1.67
CA ALA A 133 -9.09 13.23 2.92
C ALA A 133 -8.45 14.51 3.48
N ARG A 134 -7.83 15.34 2.65
CA ARG A 134 -7.27 16.64 3.06
C ARG A 134 -8.36 17.63 3.50
N GLU A 135 -9.45 17.71 2.76
CA GLU A 135 -10.59 18.58 3.09
C GLU A 135 -11.23 18.21 4.42
N ASN A 136 -11.25 16.91 4.76
CA ASN A 136 -11.69 16.41 6.06
C ASN A 136 -10.58 16.42 7.13
N GLN A 137 -9.41 17.00 6.83
CA GLN A 137 -8.27 17.14 7.77
C GLN A 137 -7.78 15.81 8.36
N LEU A 138 -7.93 14.70 7.62
CA LEU A 138 -7.51 13.39 8.07
C LEU A 138 -5.98 13.30 8.11
N LYS A 139 -5.45 13.05 9.30
CA LYS A 139 -4.00 12.90 9.56
C LYS A 139 -3.60 11.44 9.45
N ASN A 140 -2.32 11.20 9.14
CA ASN A 140 -1.74 9.85 9.07
C ASN A 140 -2.46 8.92 8.07
N PHE A 141 -3.04 9.50 7.02
CA PHE A 141 -3.65 8.80 5.91
C PHE A 141 -2.74 8.88 4.68
N TYR A 142 -2.42 7.74 4.09
CA TYR A 142 -1.57 7.68 2.90
C TYR A 142 -1.92 6.47 2.04
N ILE A 143 -2.04 6.66 0.73
CA ILE A 143 -2.23 5.58 -0.23
C ILE A 143 -0.88 5.21 -0.84
N CYS A 144 -0.32 4.05 -0.46
CA CYS A 144 0.96 3.57 -0.96
C CYS A 144 0.91 3.19 -2.44
N SER A 145 -0.14 2.49 -2.83
CA SER A 145 -0.45 2.13 -4.22
C SER A 145 -1.95 2.02 -4.42
N PHE A 146 -2.41 2.25 -5.66
CA PHE A 146 -3.82 2.15 -6.05
C PHE A 146 -3.86 1.84 -7.55
N SER A 147 -3.88 0.55 -7.91
CA SER A 147 -3.59 0.10 -9.26
C SER A 147 -4.22 -1.25 -9.55
N SER A 148 -4.38 -1.58 -10.83
CA SER A 148 -4.70 -2.91 -11.34
C SER A 148 -3.44 -3.68 -11.78
N ARG A 149 -2.24 -3.08 -11.67
CA ARG A 149 -0.98 -3.63 -12.20
C ARG A 149 0.03 -3.94 -11.12
N SER A 150 0.18 -3.06 -10.14
CA SER A 150 1.24 -3.17 -9.15
C SER A 150 0.81 -2.77 -7.76
N ILE A 151 1.50 -3.31 -6.76
CA ILE A 151 1.30 -3.04 -5.35
C ILE A 151 2.63 -2.69 -4.69
N VAL A 152 2.60 -1.79 -3.70
CA VAL A 152 3.77 -1.34 -2.95
C VAL A 152 3.68 -1.81 -1.51
N TYR A 153 4.64 -2.59 -1.07
CA TYR A 153 4.92 -2.92 0.33
C TYR A 153 6.11 -2.09 0.79
N LYS A 154 5.95 -1.28 1.83
CA LYS A 154 7.01 -0.40 2.33
C LYS A 154 6.85 -0.07 3.81
N GLY A 155 7.92 0.41 4.44
CA GLY A 155 7.87 0.81 5.84
C GLY A 155 9.20 1.31 6.38
N MET A 156 9.21 1.69 7.66
CA MET A 156 10.39 2.20 8.37
C MET A 156 11.19 1.05 9.01
N PHE A 157 11.81 0.23 8.19
CA PHE A 157 12.67 -0.89 8.61
C PHE A 157 13.83 -1.05 7.63
N LEU A 158 14.79 -1.90 8.01
CA LEU A 158 15.89 -2.28 7.12
C LEU A 158 15.37 -3.20 5.99
N ALA A 159 15.97 -3.11 4.81
CA ALA A 159 15.54 -3.88 3.64
C ALA A 159 15.51 -5.39 3.88
N GLU A 160 16.42 -5.91 4.70
CA GLU A 160 16.49 -7.33 5.10
C GLU A 160 15.27 -7.78 5.93
N MET A 161 14.61 -6.85 6.60
CA MET A 161 13.43 -7.13 7.44
C MET A 161 12.12 -7.10 6.65
N LEU A 162 12.14 -6.69 5.39
CA LEU A 162 10.93 -6.47 4.58
C LEU A 162 10.03 -7.72 4.52
N ALA A 163 10.61 -8.88 4.19
CA ALA A 163 9.85 -10.13 4.08
C ALA A 163 9.49 -10.73 5.45
N GLU A 164 10.25 -10.41 6.49
CA GLU A 164 9.92 -10.80 7.87
C GLU A 164 8.80 -9.92 8.43
N PHE A 165 8.80 -8.62 8.10
CA PHE A 165 7.75 -7.70 8.49
C PHE A 165 6.43 -7.98 7.76
N TYR A 166 6.47 -8.24 6.44
CA TYR A 166 5.30 -8.59 5.64
C TYR A 166 5.28 -10.07 5.25
N PRO A 167 4.62 -10.94 6.04
CA PRO A 167 4.52 -12.37 5.73
C PRO A 167 3.93 -12.69 4.36
N ASP A 168 3.10 -11.79 3.80
CA ASP A 168 2.59 -11.92 2.44
C ASP A 168 3.70 -12.15 1.41
N LEU A 169 4.85 -11.49 1.58
CA LEU A 169 5.99 -11.59 0.64
C LEU A 169 6.64 -12.98 0.63
N ASN A 170 6.31 -13.85 1.59
CA ASN A 170 6.74 -15.24 1.64
C ASN A 170 5.68 -16.21 1.08
N ASP A 171 4.50 -15.73 0.69
CA ASP A 171 3.44 -16.56 0.11
C ASP A 171 3.82 -16.95 -1.33
N GLN A 172 3.83 -18.24 -1.63
CA GLN A 172 4.20 -18.77 -2.95
C GLN A 172 3.27 -18.29 -4.07
N LYS A 173 2.06 -17.85 -3.76
CA LYS A 173 1.11 -17.29 -4.73
C LYS A 173 1.34 -15.82 -5.01
N LEU A 174 2.12 -15.12 -4.18
CA LEU A 174 2.47 -13.73 -4.41
C LEU A 174 3.65 -13.64 -5.39
N THR A 175 3.40 -14.03 -6.63
CA THR A 175 4.40 -14.03 -7.71
C THR A 175 4.44 -12.72 -8.46
N SER A 176 5.60 -12.34 -9.00
CA SER A 176 5.78 -11.15 -9.82
C SER A 176 6.87 -11.36 -10.86
N ARG A 177 6.67 -10.80 -12.06
CA ARG A 177 7.66 -10.80 -13.15
C ARG A 177 8.72 -9.72 -13.00
N PHE A 178 8.47 -8.72 -12.12
CA PHE A 178 9.43 -7.67 -11.82
C PHE A 178 9.36 -7.28 -10.35
N ALA A 179 10.43 -6.67 -9.87
CA ALA A 179 10.47 -6.00 -8.57
C ALA A 179 11.25 -4.70 -8.69
N ILE A 180 10.64 -3.60 -8.25
CA ILE A 180 11.32 -2.33 -8.03
C ILE A 180 11.46 -2.17 -6.53
N PHE A 181 12.69 -2.10 -6.03
CA PHE A 181 12.95 -2.00 -4.59
C PHE A 181 13.80 -0.79 -4.24
N HIS A 182 13.63 -0.31 -3.03
CA HIS A 182 14.42 0.79 -2.47
C HIS A 182 14.80 0.47 -1.03
N GLN A 183 16.03 0.82 -0.67
CA GLN A 183 16.54 0.62 0.69
C GLN A 183 17.38 1.80 1.22
N ARG A 184 17.38 2.92 0.51
CA ARG A 184 18.16 4.09 0.89
C ARG A 184 17.25 5.25 1.22
N TYR A 185 17.62 5.95 2.28
CA TYR A 185 16.99 7.16 2.74
C TYR A 185 17.39 8.42 1.94
N SER A 186 16.51 9.40 1.93
CA SER A 186 16.81 10.76 1.50
C SER A 186 17.49 11.52 2.65
N THR A 187 18.68 12.02 2.41
CA THR A 187 19.52 12.69 3.43
C THR A 187 18.94 14.02 3.96
N ASN A 188 17.84 14.51 3.40
CA ASN A 188 17.28 15.84 3.65
C ASN A 188 15.88 15.84 4.31
N THR A 189 15.33 14.68 4.67
CA THR A 189 13.99 14.57 5.28
C THR A 189 14.03 13.66 6.49
N PHE A 190 13.17 13.96 7.49
CA PHE A 190 12.99 13.03 8.61
C PHE A 190 12.25 11.78 8.12
N PRO A 191 12.65 10.57 8.55
CA PRO A 191 12.01 9.34 8.14
C PRO A 191 10.56 9.27 8.64
N SER A 192 9.68 8.82 7.75
CA SER A 192 8.29 8.51 8.09
C SER A 192 7.77 7.38 7.19
N TRP A 193 6.71 6.71 7.63
CA TRP A 193 6.14 5.57 6.91
C TRP A 193 5.68 5.91 5.50
N ASP A 194 5.08 7.08 5.31
CA ASP A 194 4.62 7.57 4.01
C ASP A 194 5.76 7.97 3.07
N LEU A 195 6.87 8.46 3.63
CA LEU A 195 8.06 8.85 2.86
C LEU A 195 8.99 7.67 2.54
N ALA A 196 8.81 6.50 3.15
CA ALA A 196 9.53 5.30 2.73
C ALA A 196 9.28 5.01 1.24
N GLN A 197 10.31 4.59 0.51
CA GLN A 197 10.20 4.28 -0.93
C GLN A 197 10.05 2.76 -1.16
N PRO A 198 9.61 2.31 -2.36
CA PRO A 198 9.38 3.11 -3.56
C PRO A 198 8.08 3.92 -3.52
N PHE A 199 8.06 5.02 -4.28
CA PHE A 199 6.83 5.77 -4.54
C PHE A 199 6.11 5.20 -5.77
N ARG A 200 4.81 5.47 -5.87
CA ARG A 200 3.98 5.09 -7.03
C ARG A 200 4.48 5.67 -8.35
N THR A 201 5.00 6.87 -8.27
CA THR A 201 5.56 7.60 -9.41
C THR A 201 6.80 8.33 -8.94
N LEU A 202 7.89 8.17 -9.66
CA LEU A 202 9.16 8.84 -9.41
C LEU A 202 9.56 9.59 -10.67
N ALA A 203 9.94 10.84 -10.52
CA ALA A 203 10.58 11.63 -11.56
C ALA A 203 11.94 12.11 -11.06
N HIS A 204 12.92 12.09 -11.92
CA HIS A 204 14.31 12.37 -11.58
C HIS A 204 14.99 13.11 -12.73
N ASN A 205 15.80 14.10 -12.44
CA ASN A 205 16.43 14.97 -13.44
C ASN A 205 17.93 14.67 -13.66
N GLY A 206 18.42 13.52 -13.25
CA GLY A 206 19.81 13.12 -13.44
C GLY A 206 20.28 12.01 -12.56
#